data_c1cc936abf23cb0140264e08840bfe9b
#
_entry.id   c1cc936abf23cb0140264e08840bfe9b
#
_cell.length_a   1.000
_cell.length_b   1.000
_cell.length_c   1.000
_cell.angle_alpha   90.00
_cell.angle_beta   90.00
_cell.angle_gamma   90.00
#
_symmetry.space_group_name_H-M   'P 1'
#
loop_
_entity.id
_entity.type
_entity.pdbx_description
1 polymer ?
#
loop_
_entity_poly.entity_id
_entity_poly.type
_entity_poly.pdbx_seq_one_letter_code
_entity_poly.pdbx_strand_id
1 'polypeptide(L)'
;MAVKLNKNRMQLSRLLMLGIVFIGLFCRTMFGEKEALHETLELFGYILVCLCAFGRVYSSAFIGGKKNTALITWGPYSLCRNPLYFFSFLGIVGIAALTTSVTAIAIAAVAVWFLYDQLISREEVFLKEKFGAAFDEFVRTTPRFFPSFRRYTCPDEVTLQPKYL
;
A
#
# COMPACT_ATOMS: atom_id res chain seq x y z
N MET A 1 -23.74 -8.19 9.18
CA MET A 1 -23.00 -9.47 9.08
C MET A 1 -21.51 -9.15 9.09
N ALA A 2 -20.80 -9.37 10.18
CA ALA A 2 -19.36 -9.08 10.25
C ALA A 2 -18.63 -10.04 9.31
N VAL A 3 -17.94 -9.51 8.30
CA VAL A 3 -17.06 -10.28 7.44
C VAL A 3 -16.00 -10.91 8.34
N LYS A 4 -16.13 -12.21 8.64
CA LYS A 4 -15.07 -12.99 9.26
C LYS A 4 -13.83 -12.83 8.39
N LEU A 5 -12.90 -12.00 8.81
CA LEU A 5 -11.56 -11.92 8.22
C LEU A 5 -11.00 -13.34 8.26
N ASN A 6 -10.93 -13.95 7.09
CA ASN A 6 -10.51 -15.34 6.96
C ASN A 6 -9.07 -15.45 7.50
N LYS A 7 -8.88 -16.16 8.63
CA LYS A 7 -7.57 -16.38 9.28
C LYS A 7 -6.51 -16.85 8.27
N ASN A 8 -6.92 -17.62 7.27
CA ASN A 8 -6.05 -18.11 6.19
C ASN A 8 -5.47 -16.98 5.32
N ARG A 9 -6.17 -15.85 5.15
CA ARG A 9 -5.68 -14.70 4.36
C ARG A 9 -4.58 -13.95 5.11
N MET A 10 -4.74 -13.80 6.41
CA MET A 10 -3.73 -13.16 7.27
C MET A 10 -2.48 -14.03 7.40
N GLN A 11 -2.65 -15.35 7.44
CA GLN A 11 -1.54 -16.30 7.42
C GLN A 11 -0.83 -16.32 6.06
N LEU A 12 -1.58 -16.30 4.94
CA LEU A 12 -0.99 -16.25 3.61
C LEU A 12 -0.16 -14.98 3.38
N SER A 13 -0.67 -13.83 3.80
CA SER A 13 0.05 -12.55 3.75
C SER A 13 1.33 -12.57 4.60
N ARG A 14 1.29 -13.17 5.80
CA ARG A 14 2.47 -13.34 6.65
C ARG A 14 3.48 -14.33 6.06
N LEU A 15 3.02 -15.43 5.50
CA LEU A 15 3.88 -16.42 4.83
C LEU A 15 4.55 -15.84 3.58
N LEU A 16 3.83 -15.02 2.80
CA LEU A 16 4.42 -14.29 1.67
C LEU A 16 5.47 -13.28 2.13
N MET A 17 5.19 -12.50 3.19
CA MET A 17 6.20 -11.60 3.77
C MET A 17 7.43 -12.36 4.27
N LEU A 18 7.23 -13.45 5.01
CA LEU A 18 8.32 -14.30 5.49
C LEU A 18 9.10 -14.92 4.33
N GLY A 19 8.41 -15.35 3.28
CA GLY A 19 9.05 -15.87 2.06
C GLY A 19 9.89 -14.82 1.34
N ILE A 20 9.41 -13.60 1.22
CA ILE A 20 10.17 -12.48 0.61
C ILE A 20 11.39 -12.13 1.45
N VAL A 21 11.25 -12.06 2.78
CA VAL A 21 12.37 -11.84 3.71
C VAL A 21 13.38 -12.99 3.62
N PHE A 22 12.91 -14.24 3.57
CA PHE A 22 13.76 -15.43 3.45
C PHE A 22 14.52 -15.44 2.12
N ILE A 23 13.84 -15.18 1.00
CA ILE A 23 14.47 -15.05 -0.32
C ILE A 23 15.50 -13.91 -0.31
N GLY A 24 15.17 -12.76 0.29
CA GLY A 24 16.08 -11.63 0.43
C GLY A 24 17.34 -11.95 1.24
N LEU A 25 17.22 -12.73 2.31
CA LEU A 25 18.35 -13.14 3.15
C LEU A 25 19.26 -14.19 2.47
N PHE A 26 18.68 -15.04 1.62
CA PHE A 26 19.41 -16.14 0.97
C PHE A 26 19.85 -15.87 -0.48
N CYS A 27 19.19 -14.93 -1.19
CA CYS A 27 19.67 -14.49 -2.49
C CYS A 27 20.79 -13.47 -2.32
N ARG A 28 22.01 -13.96 -2.15
CA ARG A 28 23.21 -13.15 -2.27
C ARG A 28 23.27 -12.54 -3.66
N THR A 29 23.62 -11.26 -3.74
CA THR A 29 23.78 -10.48 -4.97
C THR A 29 24.55 -11.24 -6.05
N MET A 30 23.91 -11.54 -7.19
CA MET A 30 24.57 -12.14 -8.35
C MET A 30 25.47 -11.12 -9.09
N PHE A 31 25.45 -9.86 -8.69
CA PHE A 31 26.27 -8.80 -9.24
C PHE A 31 27.39 -8.52 -8.26
N GLY A 32 28.63 -8.91 -8.65
CA GLY A 32 29.84 -8.60 -7.88
C GLY A 32 29.94 -7.09 -7.61
N GLU A 33 30.49 -6.79 -6.50
CA GLU A 33 30.87 -5.54 -5.84
C GLU A 33 30.97 -4.28 -6.75
N LYS A 34 29.84 -3.77 -7.21
CA LYS A 34 29.72 -2.37 -7.61
C LYS A 34 29.19 -1.63 -6.39
N GLU A 35 30.07 -1.17 -5.53
CA GLU A 35 29.76 -0.43 -4.29
C GLU A 35 28.72 0.67 -4.50
N ALA A 36 28.81 1.45 -5.57
CA ALA A 36 27.89 2.52 -5.89
C ALA A 36 26.45 2.06 -6.15
N LEU A 37 26.24 0.90 -6.80
CA LEU A 37 24.90 0.36 -7.04
C LEU A 37 24.29 -0.16 -5.73
N HIS A 38 25.10 -0.77 -4.89
CA HIS A 38 24.69 -1.28 -3.60
C HIS A 38 24.19 -0.14 -2.69
N GLU A 39 25.00 0.90 -2.51
CA GLU A 39 24.64 2.08 -1.73
C GLU A 39 23.38 2.80 -2.26
N THR A 40 23.28 2.91 -3.60
CA THR A 40 22.10 3.53 -4.24
C THR A 40 20.82 2.74 -3.96
N LEU A 41 20.85 1.41 -4.06
CA LEU A 41 19.69 0.56 -3.79
C LEU A 41 19.29 0.58 -2.31
N GLU A 42 20.27 0.60 -1.40
CA GLU A 42 20.01 0.74 0.03
C GLU A 42 19.36 2.09 0.35
N LEU A 43 19.93 3.19 -0.13
CA LEU A 43 19.36 4.53 0.07
C LEU A 43 17.94 4.62 -0.47
N PHE A 44 17.72 4.10 -1.68
CA PHE A 44 16.40 4.02 -2.28
C PHE A 44 15.43 3.19 -1.42
N GLY A 45 15.88 2.05 -0.91
CA GLY A 45 15.11 1.19 0.00
C GLY A 45 14.68 1.94 1.26
N TYR A 46 15.60 2.66 1.93
CA TYR A 46 15.27 3.46 3.12
C TYR A 46 14.24 4.54 2.81
N ILE A 47 14.39 5.26 1.70
CA ILE A 47 13.43 6.30 1.28
C ILE A 47 12.04 5.69 1.10
N LEU A 48 11.92 4.55 0.42
CA LEU A 48 10.62 3.89 0.21
C LEU A 48 9.99 3.41 1.51
N VAL A 49 10.78 2.88 2.46
CA VAL A 49 10.28 2.46 3.77
C VAL A 49 9.79 3.66 4.59
N CYS A 50 10.53 4.77 4.57
CA CYS A 50 10.10 6.01 5.22
C CYS A 50 8.79 6.54 4.60
N LEU A 51 8.69 6.59 3.27
CA LEU A 51 7.47 6.99 2.56
C LEU A 51 6.29 6.07 2.91
N CYS A 52 6.52 4.77 3.05
CA CYS A 52 5.51 3.83 3.52
C CYS A 52 5.04 4.19 4.92
N ALA A 53 5.95 4.39 5.87
CA ALA A 53 5.60 4.70 7.25
C ALA A 53 4.76 5.98 7.36
N PHE A 54 5.25 7.08 6.82
CA PHE A 54 4.54 8.36 6.85
C PHE A 54 3.23 8.34 6.06
N GLY A 55 3.24 7.79 4.86
CA GLY A 55 2.05 7.71 4.01
C GLY A 55 0.95 6.83 4.60
N ARG A 56 1.31 5.74 5.29
CA ARG A 56 0.34 4.89 5.98
C ARG A 56 -0.26 5.56 7.20
N VAL A 57 0.56 6.21 8.03
CA VAL A 57 0.08 6.99 9.18
C VAL A 57 -0.87 8.08 8.70
N TYR A 58 -0.45 8.86 7.69
CA TYR A 58 -1.26 9.90 7.09
C TYR A 58 -2.59 9.36 6.56
N SER A 59 -2.57 8.30 5.75
CA SER A 59 -3.80 7.71 5.21
C SER A 59 -4.70 7.09 6.27
N SER A 60 -4.13 6.50 7.33
CA SER A 60 -4.86 5.92 8.45
C SER A 60 -5.55 6.99 9.29
N ALA A 61 -4.93 8.17 9.46
CA ALA A 61 -5.51 9.29 10.16
C ALA A 61 -6.85 9.75 9.55
N PHE A 62 -6.94 9.75 8.21
CA PHE A 62 -8.14 10.17 7.50
C PHE A 62 -9.28 9.15 7.53
N ILE A 63 -8.97 7.86 7.52
CA ILE A 63 -9.97 6.78 7.53
C ILE A 63 -10.32 6.33 8.95
N GLY A 64 -9.53 6.73 9.95
CA GLY A 64 -9.70 6.33 11.34
C GLY A 64 -11.10 6.64 11.87
N GLY A 65 -11.76 5.63 12.44
CA GLY A 65 -13.13 5.73 12.95
C GLY A 65 -14.24 5.84 11.89
N LYS A 66 -13.90 6.05 10.63
CA LYS A 66 -14.85 6.20 9.51
C LYS A 66 -14.86 4.98 8.57
N LYS A 67 -13.98 4.00 8.81
CA LYS A 67 -13.88 2.80 7.97
C LYS A 67 -15.23 2.09 7.91
N ASN A 68 -15.70 1.85 6.69
CA ASN A 68 -17.01 1.23 6.42
C ASN A 68 -18.24 2.02 6.89
N THR A 69 -18.13 3.22 7.42
CA THR A 69 -19.28 4.06 7.80
C THR A 69 -19.51 5.20 6.83
N ALA A 70 -18.43 5.77 6.29
CA ALA A 70 -18.46 6.84 5.29
C ALA A 70 -17.48 6.54 4.16
N LEU A 71 -17.83 6.99 2.94
CA LEU A 71 -16.90 6.98 1.80
C LEU A 71 -15.99 8.21 1.90
N ILE A 72 -14.70 7.99 2.16
CA ILE A 72 -13.72 9.06 2.22
C ILE A 72 -13.13 9.28 0.83
N THR A 73 -13.33 10.48 0.28
CA THR A 73 -12.89 10.85 -1.08
C THR A 73 -11.90 12.03 -1.08
N TRP A 74 -11.46 12.47 0.07
CA TRP A 74 -10.60 13.63 0.30
C TRP A 74 -9.31 13.27 1.04
N GLY A 75 -8.36 14.22 1.12
CA GLY A 75 -7.03 13.96 1.65
C GLY A 75 -6.26 12.97 0.77
N PRO A 76 -5.56 11.98 1.33
CA PRO A 76 -4.83 10.97 0.54
C PRO A 76 -5.73 10.14 -0.38
N TYR A 77 -7.03 10.02 -0.05
CA TYR A 77 -8.01 9.30 -0.87
C TYR A 77 -8.47 10.09 -2.10
N SER A 78 -8.23 11.40 -2.17
CA SER A 78 -8.42 12.16 -3.40
C SER A 78 -7.29 11.94 -4.42
N LEU A 79 -6.12 11.52 -3.97
CA LEU A 79 -4.97 11.23 -4.84
C LEU A 79 -5.10 9.88 -5.54
N CYS A 80 -5.50 8.86 -4.78
CA CYS A 80 -5.86 7.54 -5.31
C CYS A 80 -6.86 6.86 -4.36
N ARG A 81 -7.67 5.94 -4.90
CA ARG A 81 -8.71 5.26 -4.11
C ARG A 81 -8.14 4.35 -3.00
N ASN A 82 -6.92 3.88 -3.17
CA ASN A 82 -6.31 2.88 -2.31
C ASN A 82 -4.93 3.30 -1.76
N PRO A 83 -4.81 4.47 -1.07
CA PRO A 83 -3.51 5.00 -0.64
C PRO A 83 -2.79 4.08 0.35
N LEU A 84 -3.52 3.39 1.24
CA LEU A 84 -2.92 2.44 2.19
C LEU A 84 -2.23 1.26 1.47
N TYR A 85 -2.82 0.75 0.40
CA TYR A 85 -2.21 -0.30 -0.40
C TYR A 85 -1.01 0.22 -1.20
N PHE A 86 -1.12 1.43 -1.75
CA PHE A 86 -0.02 2.07 -2.47
C PHE A 86 1.21 2.26 -1.58
N PHE A 87 1.06 2.86 -0.40
CA PHE A 87 2.18 3.05 0.52
C PHE A 87 2.73 1.72 1.05
N SER A 88 1.89 0.72 1.28
CA SER A 88 2.35 -0.62 1.65
C SER A 88 3.14 -1.30 0.53
N PHE A 89 2.74 -1.10 -0.72
CA PHE A 89 3.49 -1.58 -1.88
C PHE A 89 4.90 -0.97 -1.91
N LEU A 90 5.01 0.37 -1.73
CA LEU A 90 6.30 1.05 -1.63
C LEU A 90 7.17 0.47 -0.51
N GLY A 91 6.59 0.22 0.67
CA GLY A 91 7.32 -0.34 1.81
C GLY A 91 7.86 -1.74 1.54
N ILE A 92 7.09 -2.61 0.90
CA ILE A 92 7.54 -3.98 0.59
C ILE A 92 8.63 -3.97 -0.49
N VAL A 93 8.47 -3.14 -1.52
CA VAL A 93 9.51 -2.93 -2.54
C VAL A 93 10.76 -2.32 -1.91
N GLY A 94 10.61 -1.36 -0.97
CA GLY A 94 11.70 -0.76 -0.23
C GLY A 94 12.48 -1.79 0.60
N ILE A 95 11.78 -2.65 1.36
CA ILE A 95 12.43 -3.75 2.11
C ILE A 95 13.18 -4.69 1.16
N ALA A 96 12.60 -5.01 0.00
CA ALA A 96 13.29 -5.83 -0.99
C ALA A 96 14.54 -5.11 -1.56
N ALA A 97 14.50 -3.79 -1.73
CA ALA A 97 15.65 -3.00 -2.19
C ALA A 97 16.81 -3.01 -1.18
N LEU A 98 16.53 -3.06 0.12
CA LEU A 98 17.56 -3.20 1.17
C LEU A 98 18.34 -4.51 1.08
N THR A 99 17.83 -5.52 0.38
CA THR A 99 18.60 -6.75 0.09
C THR A 99 19.60 -6.57 -1.04
N THR A 100 19.59 -5.41 -1.71
CA THR A 100 20.42 -5.06 -2.88
C THR A 100 20.32 -6.04 -4.05
N SER A 101 19.32 -6.91 -4.04
CA SER A 101 19.04 -7.90 -5.07
C SER A 101 17.94 -7.40 -6.02
N VAL A 102 18.30 -7.06 -7.25
CA VAL A 102 17.34 -6.65 -8.30
C VAL A 102 16.28 -7.73 -8.53
N THR A 103 16.67 -9.00 -8.47
CA THR A 103 15.74 -10.13 -8.60
C THR A 103 14.72 -10.16 -7.46
N ALA A 104 15.17 -9.93 -6.22
CA ALA A 104 14.28 -9.87 -5.06
C ALA A 104 13.28 -8.69 -5.18
N ILE A 105 13.75 -7.54 -5.65
CA ILE A 105 12.89 -6.37 -5.90
C ILE A 105 11.82 -6.71 -6.93
N ALA A 106 12.20 -7.30 -8.08
CA ALA A 106 11.28 -7.66 -9.14
C ALA A 106 10.23 -8.68 -8.67
N ILE A 107 10.65 -9.73 -7.98
CA ILE A 107 9.74 -10.76 -7.43
C ILE A 107 8.78 -10.13 -6.41
N ALA A 108 9.29 -9.32 -5.48
CA ALA A 108 8.47 -8.65 -4.48
C ALA A 108 7.43 -7.72 -5.12
N ALA A 109 7.85 -6.88 -6.09
CA ALA A 109 6.97 -5.96 -6.78
C ALA A 109 5.83 -6.69 -7.52
N VAL A 110 6.16 -7.74 -8.29
CA VAL A 110 5.17 -8.53 -9.04
C VAL A 110 4.22 -9.28 -8.09
N ALA A 111 4.75 -9.96 -7.10
CA ALA A 111 3.93 -10.73 -6.15
C ALA A 111 2.94 -9.85 -5.37
N VAL A 112 3.42 -8.70 -4.88
CA VAL A 112 2.58 -7.76 -4.11
C VAL A 112 1.58 -7.06 -5.01
N TRP A 113 1.94 -6.73 -6.26
CA TRP A 113 1.02 -6.17 -7.23
C TRP A 113 -0.20 -7.09 -7.45
N PHE A 114 0.03 -8.37 -7.75
CA PHE A 114 -1.06 -9.34 -7.94
C PHE A 114 -1.89 -9.54 -6.68
N LEU A 115 -1.25 -9.60 -5.51
CA LEU A 115 -1.95 -9.74 -4.25
C LEU A 115 -2.87 -8.54 -3.99
N TYR A 116 -2.36 -7.32 -4.17
CA TYR A 116 -3.13 -6.10 -3.91
C TYR A 116 -4.20 -5.87 -4.96
N ASP A 117 -3.97 -6.21 -6.22
CA ASP A 117 -5.01 -6.14 -7.23
C ASP A 117 -6.25 -6.97 -6.86
N GLN A 118 -6.05 -8.20 -6.38
CA GLN A 118 -7.15 -9.04 -5.90
C GLN A 118 -7.83 -8.50 -4.64
N LEU A 119 -7.05 -7.97 -3.69
CA LEU A 119 -7.59 -7.40 -2.45
C LEU A 119 -8.42 -6.15 -2.73
N ILE A 120 -7.89 -5.23 -3.53
CA ILE A 120 -8.56 -4.00 -3.94
C ILE A 120 -9.84 -4.32 -4.71
N SER A 121 -9.81 -5.26 -5.66
CA SER A 121 -11.00 -5.64 -6.41
C SER A 121 -12.14 -6.11 -5.51
N ARG A 122 -11.83 -6.89 -4.48
CA ARG A 122 -12.86 -7.35 -3.51
C ARG A 122 -13.36 -6.21 -2.62
N GLU A 123 -12.49 -5.30 -2.23
CA GLU A 123 -12.87 -4.13 -1.43
C GLU A 123 -13.74 -3.16 -2.26
N GLU A 124 -13.42 -2.95 -3.54
CA GLU A 124 -14.20 -2.12 -4.43
C GLU A 124 -15.61 -2.69 -4.69
N VAL A 125 -15.76 -4.00 -4.82
CA VAL A 125 -17.10 -4.65 -4.91
C VAL A 125 -17.91 -4.36 -3.65
N PHE A 126 -17.35 -4.54 -2.47
CA PHE A 126 -18.02 -4.25 -1.21
C PHE A 126 -18.40 -2.76 -1.07
N LEU A 127 -17.49 -1.84 -1.46
CA LEU A 127 -17.75 -0.41 -1.42
C LEU A 127 -18.84 -0.01 -2.42
N LYS A 128 -18.87 -0.61 -3.59
CA LYS A 128 -19.91 -0.39 -4.59
C LYS A 128 -21.28 -0.85 -4.11
N GLU A 129 -21.38 -2.02 -3.52
CA GLU A 129 -22.63 -2.52 -2.92
C GLU A 129 -23.14 -1.60 -1.80
N LYS A 130 -22.23 -1.00 -1.05
CA LYS A 130 -22.56 -0.18 0.11
C LYS A 130 -22.91 1.27 -0.23
N PHE A 131 -22.16 1.89 -1.13
CA PHE A 131 -22.25 3.33 -1.41
C PHE A 131 -22.85 3.63 -2.79
N GLY A 132 -23.07 2.62 -3.64
CA GLY A 132 -23.77 2.77 -4.90
C GLY A 132 -23.22 3.85 -5.82
N ALA A 133 -24.08 4.77 -6.25
CA ALA A 133 -23.73 5.84 -7.17
C ALA A 133 -22.61 6.78 -6.68
N ALA A 134 -22.49 7.01 -5.36
CA ALA A 134 -21.40 7.81 -4.81
C ALA A 134 -20.03 7.14 -5.02
N PHE A 135 -19.97 5.82 -4.95
CA PHE A 135 -18.74 5.08 -5.26
C PHE A 135 -18.45 5.08 -6.77
N ASP A 136 -19.47 4.96 -7.63
CA ASP A 136 -19.28 5.03 -9.09
C ASP A 136 -18.70 6.38 -9.53
N GLU A 137 -19.15 7.49 -8.92
CA GLU A 137 -18.55 8.81 -9.15
C GLU A 137 -17.11 8.89 -8.67
N PHE A 138 -16.82 8.31 -7.51
CA PHE A 138 -15.46 8.23 -6.97
C PHE A 138 -14.53 7.44 -7.89
N VAL A 139 -15.01 6.32 -8.47
CA VAL A 139 -14.27 5.52 -9.46
C VAL A 139 -13.95 6.33 -10.72
N ARG A 140 -14.89 7.13 -11.18
CA ARG A 140 -14.74 7.95 -12.39
C ARG A 140 -13.73 9.08 -12.22
N THR A 141 -13.64 9.64 -11.02
CA THR A 141 -12.83 10.85 -10.76
C THR A 141 -11.46 10.56 -10.19
N THR A 142 -11.27 9.42 -9.52
CA THR A 142 -10.05 9.13 -8.75
C THR A 142 -9.37 7.85 -9.26
N PRO A 143 -8.05 7.87 -9.52
CA PRO A 143 -7.32 6.70 -9.98
C PRO A 143 -7.30 5.58 -8.91
N ARG A 144 -7.21 4.34 -9.37
CA ARG A 144 -7.33 3.15 -8.52
C ARG A 144 -6.15 2.99 -7.57
N PHE A 145 -4.92 3.13 -8.05
CA PHE A 145 -3.70 2.76 -7.31
C PHE A 145 -2.63 3.86 -7.34
N PHE A 146 -2.20 4.31 -8.51
CA PHE A 146 -1.16 5.33 -8.61
C PHE A 146 -1.70 6.72 -8.30
N PRO A 147 -1.08 7.46 -7.35
CA PRO A 147 -1.56 8.79 -6.96
C PRO A 147 -1.48 9.81 -8.09
N SER A 148 -2.52 10.62 -8.23
CA SER A 148 -2.55 11.80 -9.11
C SER A 148 -2.64 13.07 -8.28
N PHE A 149 -1.55 13.83 -8.21
CA PHE A 149 -1.46 15.05 -7.38
C PHE A 149 -2.27 16.23 -7.92
N ARG A 150 -2.79 16.14 -9.17
CA ARG A 150 -3.57 17.22 -9.80
C ARG A 150 -4.93 17.47 -9.15
N ARG A 151 -5.42 16.56 -8.34
CA ARG A 151 -6.79 16.56 -7.78
C ARG A 151 -6.82 16.47 -6.27
N TYR A 152 -5.74 16.92 -5.61
CA TYR A 152 -5.75 16.94 -4.15
C TYR A 152 -6.83 17.85 -3.62
N THR A 153 -7.76 17.29 -2.86
CA THR A 153 -8.82 18.03 -2.17
C THR A 153 -8.81 17.63 -0.70
N CYS A 154 -8.89 18.62 0.18
CA CYS A 154 -9.02 18.40 1.61
C CYS A 154 -9.97 19.45 2.16
N PRO A 155 -10.95 19.09 3.01
CA PRO A 155 -11.76 20.08 3.71
C PRO A 155 -10.88 20.88 4.69
N ASP A 156 -11.29 22.13 4.99
CA ASP A 156 -10.56 23.04 5.86
C ASP A 156 -10.42 22.48 7.29
N GLU A 157 -11.43 21.72 7.73
CA GLU A 157 -11.41 21.05 9.03
C GLU A 157 -11.53 19.54 8.88
N VAL A 158 -10.59 18.80 9.45
CA VAL A 158 -10.58 17.35 9.50
C VAL A 158 -10.53 16.87 10.94
N THR A 159 -11.59 16.23 11.40
CA THR A 159 -11.58 15.60 12.72
C THR A 159 -10.81 14.27 12.65
N LEU A 160 -9.62 14.27 13.21
CA LEU A 160 -8.79 13.08 13.37
C LEU A 160 -9.10 12.42 14.71
N GLN A 161 -9.15 11.10 14.75
CA GLN A 161 -9.33 10.34 15.97
C GLN A 161 -8.01 9.66 16.35
N PRO A 162 -7.25 10.16 17.34
CA PRO A 162 -5.94 9.64 17.72
C PRO A 162 -5.94 8.15 18.10
N LYS A 163 -7.08 7.63 18.52
CA LYS A 163 -7.26 6.22 18.88
C LYS A 163 -6.96 5.25 17.74
N TYR A 164 -6.98 5.70 16.48
CA TYR A 164 -6.80 4.87 15.27
C TYR A 164 -5.48 5.16 14.55
N LEU A 165 -4.60 5.95 15.11
CA LEU A 165 -3.20 6.17 14.71
C LEU A 165 -2.29 5.15 15.39
#